data_0ae9a760fd962356c26f7dc911cf7ff5
#
_entry.id   0ae9a760fd962356c26f7dc911cf7ff5
#
_cell.length_a   1.000
_cell.length_b   1.000
_cell.length_c   1.000
_cell.angle_alpha   90.00
_cell.angle_beta   90.00
_cell.angle_gamma   90.00
#
_symmetry.space_group_name_H-M   'P 1'
#
loop_
_entity.id
_entity.type
_entity.pdbx_description
1 polymer ?
#
loop_
_entity_poly.entity_id
_entity_poly.type
_entity_poly.pdbx_seq_one_letter_code
_entity_poly.pdbx_strand_id
1 'polypeptide(L)'
;MTTPLVEMDGDEMTRILWKMIKDELLLPFIDLKTEYYDLGLEHRNETNDQVTVDSANATKKYGVAVKCATITPNAARMTEYNLKEMWKSPNGTIRAMLDGTVFRAPIVVKGIEPNVKTWEKPITIARHAYGDVYKASEMKVPGPGKAELVFTAEDGTIVRELIHNFTGAGVLQGQHNLDDSIESFAHSCFKSVSYTHLRAHET
;
A
#
# COMPACT_ATOMS: atom_id res chain seq x y z
N MET A 1 8.49 2.05 26.66
CA MET A 1 7.82 2.88 25.62
C MET A 1 6.55 3.50 26.19
N THR A 2 6.23 4.73 25.82
CA THR A 2 4.99 5.41 26.24
C THR A 2 3.81 5.09 25.30
N THR A 3 4.10 4.94 24.01
CA THR A 3 3.12 4.60 22.98
C THR A 3 3.37 3.18 22.48
N PRO A 4 2.36 2.33 22.39
CA PRO A 4 2.54 0.98 21.86
C PRO A 4 2.84 1.01 20.36
N LEU A 5 3.63 0.04 19.91
CA LEU A 5 3.83 -0.25 18.50
C LEU A 5 2.66 -1.09 17.99
N VAL A 6 1.97 -0.66 16.95
CA VAL A 6 1.00 -1.51 16.26
C VAL A 6 1.75 -2.59 15.50
N GLU A 7 1.58 -3.82 15.94
CA GLU A 7 2.23 -5.00 15.39
C GLU A 7 1.27 -5.74 14.47
N MET A 8 1.53 -5.70 13.17
CA MET A 8 0.75 -6.38 12.15
C MET A 8 1.52 -7.61 11.68
N ASP A 9 1.23 -8.75 12.27
CA ASP A 9 1.86 -10.01 11.89
C ASP A 9 1.39 -10.46 10.51
N GLY A 10 2.14 -11.34 9.89
CA GLY A 10 1.91 -11.72 8.51
C GLY A 10 1.83 -13.21 8.29
N ASP A 11 2.13 -13.62 7.08
CA ASP A 11 2.09 -15.01 6.66
C ASP A 11 3.50 -15.61 6.55
N GLU A 12 3.54 -16.94 6.61
CA GLU A 12 4.69 -17.77 6.28
C GLU A 12 5.99 -17.34 7.01
N MET A 13 7.08 -17.25 6.27
CA MET A 13 8.42 -16.98 6.80
C MET A 13 8.54 -15.62 7.47
N THR A 14 7.78 -14.62 7.07
CA THR A 14 7.89 -13.27 7.64
C THR A 14 7.41 -13.20 9.08
N ARG A 15 6.43 -14.01 9.45
CA ARG A 15 5.98 -14.18 10.84
C ARG A 15 7.10 -14.71 11.72
N ILE A 16 7.82 -15.73 11.25
CA ILE A 16 8.94 -16.32 11.97
C ILE A 16 10.11 -15.34 12.11
N LEU A 17 10.46 -14.66 11.00
CA LEU A 17 11.54 -13.67 11.02
C LEU A 17 11.24 -12.50 11.94
N TRP A 18 10.01 -12.00 11.93
CA TRP A 18 9.60 -10.92 12.81
C TRP A 18 9.67 -11.35 14.29
N LYS A 19 9.21 -12.58 14.59
CA LYS A 19 9.35 -13.12 15.94
C LYS A 19 10.80 -13.17 16.39
N MET A 20 11.72 -13.64 15.56
CA MET A 20 13.17 -13.67 15.87
C MET A 20 13.71 -12.25 16.10
N ILE A 21 13.38 -11.29 15.24
CA ILE A 21 13.78 -9.89 15.42
C ILE A 21 13.28 -9.35 16.76
N LYS A 22 12.03 -9.61 17.09
CA LYS A 22 11.43 -9.16 18.33
C LYS A 22 12.13 -9.78 19.55
N ASP A 23 12.29 -11.11 19.55
CA ASP A 23 12.83 -11.84 20.69
C ASP A 23 14.34 -11.60 20.89
N GLU A 24 15.12 -11.50 19.82
CA GLU A 24 16.58 -11.44 19.89
C GLU A 24 17.16 -10.02 19.84
N LEU A 25 16.48 -9.11 19.12
CA LEU A 25 17.02 -7.77 18.86
C LEU A 25 16.24 -6.63 19.55
N LEU A 26 14.98 -6.84 19.93
CA LEU A 26 14.19 -5.76 20.52
C LEU A 26 13.95 -5.98 22.02
N LEU A 27 13.32 -7.07 22.40
CA LEU A 27 12.93 -7.32 23.79
C LEU A 27 14.09 -7.35 24.80
N PRO A 28 15.32 -7.78 24.44
CA PRO A 28 16.45 -7.72 25.37
C PRO A 28 16.91 -6.30 25.71
N PHE A 29 16.58 -5.30 24.86
CA PHE A 29 17.12 -3.95 24.97
C PHE A 29 16.06 -2.88 25.26
N ILE A 30 14.79 -3.15 24.98
CA ILE A 30 13.69 -2.18 25.15
C ILE A 30 12.47 -2.83 25.79
N ASP A 31 11.76 -2.07 26.62
CA ASP A 31 10.42 -2.42 27.11
C ASP A 31 9.40 -2.16 25.97
N LEU A 32 9.35 -3.10 25.02
CA LEU A 32 8.50 -3.04 23.85
C LEU A 32 7.05 -3.35 24.24
N LYS A 33 6.16 -2.37 24.05
CA LYS A 33 4.72 -2.56 24.17
C LYS A 33 4.13 -2.64 22.77
N THR A 34 3.36 -3.67 22.50
CA THR A 34 2.72 -3.87 21.20
C THR A 34 1.20 -3.93 21.34
N GLU A 35 0.49 -3.42 20.32
CA GLU A 35 -0.90 -3.74 20.06
C GLU A 35 -0.95 -4.64 18.83
N TYR A 36 -1.28 -5.90 19.05
CA TYR A 36 -1.07 -7.00 18.10
C TYR A 36 -2.29 -7.24 17.22
N TYR A 37 -2.06 -7.38 15.92
CA TYR A 37 -3.04 -7.74 14.90
C TYR A 37 -2.48 -8.87 14.01
N ASP A 38 -3.17 -9.98 13.94
CA ASP A 38 -2.83 -11.08 13.03
C ASP A 38 -3.42 -10.82 11.64
N LEU A 39 -2.56 -10.42 10.68
CA LEU A 39 -2.95 -10.25 9.29
C LEU A 39 -2.67 -11.48 8.42
N GLY A 40 -2.46 -12.65 9.04
CA GLY A 40 -2.38 -13.91 8.33
C GLY A 40 -3.66 -14.21 7.57
N LEU A 41 -3.53 -14.87 6.42
CA LEU A 41 -4.64 -15.09 5.49
C LEU A 41 -5.82 -15.82 6.12
N GLU A 42 -5.56 -16.80 7.00
CA GLU A 42 -6.60 -17.55 7.70
C GLU A 42 -7.42 -16.66 8.62
N HIS A 43 -6.75 -15.88 9.47
CA HIS A 43 -7.44 -14.97 10.41
C HIS A 43 -8.17 -13.83 9.69
N ARG A 44 -7.61 -13.33 8.60
CA ARG A 44 -8.31 -12.38 7.73
C ARG A 44 -9.58 -12.97 7.13
N ASN A 45 -9.54 -14.24 6.73
CA ASN A 45 -10.71 -14.95 6.21
C ASN A 45 -11.78 -15.17 7.30
N GLU A 46 -11.38 -15.46 8.53
CA GLU A 46 -12.28 -15.60 9.69
C GLU A 46 -13.01 -14.28 9.98
N THR A 47 -12.26 -13.17 9.99
CA THR A 47 -12.76 -11.83 10.34
C THR A 47 -13.36 -11.06 9.15
N ASN A 48 -13.49 -11.69 7.98
CA ASN A 48 -13.89 -11.03 6.72
C ASN A 48 -13.05 -9.78 6.43
N ASP A 49 -11.75 -9.89 6.62
CA ASP A 49 -10.73 -8.83 6.47
C ASP A 49 -10.89 -7.61 7.41
N GLN A 50 -11.78 -7.68 8.41
CA GLN A 50 -11.99 -6.59 9.36
C GLN A 50 -10.72 -6.28 10.15
N VAL A 51 -9.91 -7.29 10.50
CA VAL A 51 -8.63 -7.11 11.21
C VAL A 51 -7.67 -6.16 10.45
N THR A 52 -7.69 -6.14 9.12
CA THR A 52 -6.90 -5.20 8.32
C THR A 52 -7.34 -3.75 8.55
N VAL A 53 -8.65 -3.50 8.61
CA VAL A 53 -9.23 -2.19 8.90
C VAL A 53 -8.91 -1.75 10.33
N ASP A 54 -9.05 -2.65 11.29
CA ASP A 54 -8.79 -2.37 12.70
C ASP A 54 -7.32 -2.01 12.95
N SER A 55 -6.39 -2.74 12.32
CA SER A 55 -4.97 -2.46 12.40
C SER A 55 -4.58 -1.09 11.79
N ALA A 56 -5.24 -0.70 10.69
CA ALA A 56 -5.04 0.62 10.10
C ALA A 56 -5.56 1.74 11.01
N ASN A 57 -6.71 1.56 11.65
CA ASN A 57 -7.26 2.50 12.62
C ASN A 57 -6.37 2.63 13.86
N ALA A 58 -5.85 1.51 14.37
CA ALA A 58 -4.88 1.52 15.46
C ALA A 58 -3.61 2.29 15.06
N THR A 59 -3.14 2.12 13.82
CA THR A 59 -1.98 2.88 13.32
C THR A 59 -2.25 4.39 13.28
N LYS A 60 -3.45 4.82 12.90
CA LYS A 60 -3.83 6.23 12.98
C LYS A 60 -3.81 6.75 14.43
N LYS A 61 -4.29 5.93 15.36
CA LYS A 61 -4.35 6.28 16.78
C LYS A 61 -2.97 6.42 17.42
N TYR A 62 -2.06 5.50 17.15
CA TYR A 62 -0.75 5.44 17.81
C TYR A 62 0.38 6.05 17.00
N GLY A 63 0.21 6.25 15.70
CA GLY A 63 1.17 6.92 14.82
C GLY A 63 2.38 6.09 14.42
N VAL A 64 2.49 4.83 14.84
CA VAL A 64 3.60 3.93 14.53
C VAL A 64 3.14 2.49 14.40
N ALA A 65 3.59 1.82 13.35
CA ALA A 65 3.29 0.41 13.11
C ALA A 65 4.45 -0.31 12.43
N VAL A 66 4.51 -1.62 12.65
CA VAL A 66 5.32 -2.56 11.86
C VAL A 66 4.39 -3.55 11.20
N LYS A 67 4.64 -3.86 9.94
CA LYS A 67 3.83 -4.82 9.18
C LYS A 67 4.71 -5.86 8.52
N CYS A 68 4.42 -7.13 8.80
CA CYS A 68 4.99 -8.27 8.10
C CYS A 68 4.36 -8.44 6.70
N ALA A 69 5.01 -9.21 5.84
CA ALA A 69 4.43 -9.54 4.54
C ALA A 69 3.21 -10.43 4.70
N THR A 70 2.21 -10.21 3.84
CA THR A 70 0.94 -10.92 3.83
C THR A 70 0.66 -11.49 2.45
N ILE A 71 -0.01 -12.64 2.42
CA ILE A 71 -0.47 -13.26 1.18
C ILE A 71 -1.64 -12.45 0.61
N THR A 72 -1.55 -12.13 -0.68
CA THR A 72 -2.71 -11.69 -1.48
C THR A 72 -3.18 -12.90 -2.28
N PRO A 73 -4.36 -13.45 -1.99
CA PRO A 73 -4.80 -14.69 -2.61
C PRO A 73 -5.09 -14.52 -4.10
N ASN A 74 -4.80 -15.54 -4.85
CA ASN A 74 -5.22 -15.75 -6.23
C ASN A 74 -6.19 -16.95 -6.31
N ALA A 75 -6.64 -17.31 -7.50
CA ALA A 75 -7.60 -18.42 -7.68
C ALA A 75 -7.10 -19.75 -7.08
N ALA A 76 -5.82 -20.07 -7.15
CA ALA A 76 -5.24 -21.28 -6.57
C ALA A 76 -5.30 -21.25 -5.03
N ARG A 77 -4.97 -20.11 -4.43
CA ARG A 77 -5.01 -19.91 -2.98
C ARG A 77 -6.43 -19.96 -2.41
N MET A 78 -7.45 -19.62 -3.20
CA MET A 78 -8.85 -19.76 -2.81
C MET A 78 -9.19 -21.19 -2.40
N THR A 79 -8.74 -22.16 -3.19
CA THR A 79 -8.99 -23.58 -2.92
C THR A 79 -8.07 -24.12 -1.82
N GLU A 80 -6.80 -23.73 -1.84
CA GLU A 80 -5.79 -24.19 -0.88
C GLU A 80 -6.15 -23.82 0.57
N TYR A 81 -6.61 -22.58 0.79
CA TYR A 81 -6.98 -22.08 2.12
C TYR A 81 -8.49 -22.09 2.41
N ASN A 82 -9.30 -22.66 1.52
CA ASN A 82 -10.75 -22.68 1.65
C ASN A 82 -11.34 -21.28 1.97
N LEU A 83 -10.94 -20.28 1.18
CA LEU A 83 -11.33 -18.89 1.42
C LEU A 83 -12.77 -18.62 1.02
N LYS A 84 -13.45 -17.75 1.78
CA LYS A 84 -14.80 -17.27 1.48
C LYS A 84 -14.84 -16.39 0.23
N GLU A 85 -13.80 -15.58 0.04
CA GLU A 85 -13.62 -14.74 -1.14
C GLU A 85 -12.14 -14.42 -1.41
N MET A 86 -11.87 -13.86 -2.58
CA MET A 86 -10.51 -13.43 -2.95
C MET A 86 -10.20 -12.08 -2.32
N TRP A 87 -9.73 -12.10 -1.07
CA TRP A 87 -9.43 -10.91 -0.28
C TRP A 87 -8.42 -9.98 -0.98
N LYS A 88 -8.69 -8.67 -0.91
CA LYS A 88 -7.79 -7.65 -1.44
C LYS A 88 -6.47 -7.62 -0.67
N SER A 89 -5.46 -6.98 -1.26
CA SER A 89 -4.17 -6.79 -0.59
C SER A 89 -4.31 -5.90 0.65
N PRO A 90 -3.92 -6.37 1.85
CA PRO A 90 -3.90 -5.54 3.05
C PRO A 90 -3.04 -4.29 2.90
N ASN A 91 -1.96 -4.38 2.11
CA ASN A 91 -1.10 -3.24 1.82
C ASN A 91 -1.87 -2.10 1.14
N GLY A 92 -2.76 -2.43 0.19
CA GLY A 92 -3.60 -1.46 -0.50
C GLY A 92 -4.60 -0.81 0.46
N THR A 93 -5.31 -1.62 1.24
CA THR A 93 -6.30 -1.14 2.22
C THR A 93 -5.67 -0.23 3.27
N ILE A 94 -4.58 -0.68 3.91
CA ILE A 94 -3.90 0.10 4.95
C ILE A 94 -3.35 1.42 4.39
N ARG A 95 -2.67 1.39 3.24
CA ARG A 95 -2.12 2.61 2.62
C ARG A 95 -3.20 3.61 2.24
N ALA A 96 -4.30 3.14 1.65
CA ALA A 96 -5.43 4.00 1.30
C ALA A 96 -6.08 4.63 2.55
N MET A 97 -6.20 3.88 3.64
CA MET A 97 -6.75 4.40 4.89
C MET A 97 -5.83 5.39 5.59
N LEU A 98 -4.51 5.19 5.50
CA LEU A 98 -3.52 6.09 6.11
C LEU A 98 -3.20 7.31 5.25
N ASP A 99 -3.63 7.34 4.00
CA ASP A 99 -3.27 8.37 3.02
C ASP A 99 -1.76 8.64 2.99
N GLY A 100 -0.99 7.56 2.93
CA GLY A 100 0.46 7.59 3.16
C GLY A 100 1.30 7.54 1.90
N THR A 101 2.38 8.30 1.89
CA THR A 101 3.42 8.25 0.86
C THR A 101 4.57 7.37 1.31
N VAL A 102 4.94 6.41 0.47
CA VAL A 102 6.09 5.53 0.70
C VAL A 102 7.27 6.03 -0.11
N PHE A 103 8.38 6.33 0.57
CA PHE A 103 9.65 6.66 -0.06
C PHE A 103 10.58 5.45 -0.01
N ARG A 104 11.16 5.09 -1.15
CA ARG A 104 12.14 4.02 -1.29
C ARG A 104 13.44 4.60 -1.80
N ALA A 105 14.42 4.72 -0.91
CA ALA A 105 15.79 5.04 -1.26
C ALA A 105 16.59 3.72 -1.37
N PRO A 106 17.58 3.64 -2.26
CA PRO A 106 18.44 2.48 -2.36
C PRO A 106 19.29 2.35 -1.09
N ILE A 107 19.42 1.12 -0.60
CA ILE A 107 20.35 0.78 0.48
C ILE A 107 21.65 0.33 -0.17
N VAL A 108 22.71 1.11 0.00
CA VAL A 108 24.05 0.79 -0.53
C VAL A 108 24.87 0.15 0.58
N VAL A 109 25.32 -1.08 0.36
CA VAL A 109 26.17 -1.82 1.30
C VAL A 109 27.58 -1.90 0.73
N LYS A 110 28.58 -1.52 1.52
CA LYS A 110 29.98 -1.56 1.12
C LYS A 110 30.38 -3.02 0.78
N GLY A 111 30.95 -3.21 -0.40
CA GLY A 111 31.38 -4.52 -0.89
C GLY A 111 30.30 -5.32 -1.63
N ILE A 112 29.08 -4.80 -1.72
CA ILE A 112 28.02 -5.39 -2.56
C ILE A 112 27.80 -4.48 -3.77
N GLU A 113 28.03 -5.03 -4.96
CA GLU A 113 27.83 -4.30 -6.21
C GLU A 113 26.34 -4.14 -6.51
N PRO A 114 25.85 -2.92 -6.85
CA PRO A 114 24.46 -2.72 -7.18
C PRO A 114 24.10 -3.40 -8.50
N ASN A 115 22.84 -3.84 -8.63
CA ASN A 115 22.34 -4.48 -9.87
C ASN A 115 22.46 -3.59 -11.10
N VAL A 116 22.32 -2.28 -10.92
CA VAL A 116 22.46 -1.29 -12.01
C VAL A 116 23.75 -0.52 -11.79
N LYS A 117 24.82 -0.95 -12.44
CA LYS A 117 26.18 -0.42 -12.25
C LYS A 117 26.36 1.03 -12.70
N THR A 118 25.52 1.51 -13.61
CA THR A 118 25.60 2.87 -14.19
C THR A 118 24.94 3.94 -13.32
N TRP A 119 24.28 3.54 -12.23
CA TRP A 119 23.68 4.49 -11.31
C TRP A 119 24.70 4.98 -10.28
N GLU A 120 25.20 6.18 -10.47
CA GLU A 120 26.20 6.80 -9.60
C GLU A 120 25.60 7.50 -8.37
N LYS A 121 24.32 7.88 -8.46
CA LYS A 121 23.61 8.59 -7.40
C LYS A 121 22.36 7.84 -6.99
N PRO A 122 21.97 7.88 -5.69
CA PRO A 122 20.75 7.25 -5.25
C PRO A 122 19.51 7.90 -5.91
N ILE A 123 18.58 7.08 -6.36
CA ILE A 123 17.28 7.52 -6.89
C ILE A 123 16.22 7.12 -5.88
N THR A 124 15.56 8.11 -5.29
CA THR A 124 14.45 7.88 -4.36
C THR A 124 13.14 7.84 -5.14
N ILE A 125 12.38 6.75 -4.98
CA ILE A 125 11.07 6.57 -5.61
C ILE A 125 9.99 6.81 -4.57
N ALA A 126 9.13 7.80 -4.81
CA ALA A 126 7.94 8.05 -4.01
C ALA A 126 6.74 7.30 -4.60
N ARG A 127 5.91 6.74 -3.75
CA ARG A 127 4.65 6.10 -4.11
C ARG A 127 3.55 6.52 -3.16
N HIS A 128 2.47 7.02 -3.72
CA HIS A 128 1.24 7.34 -3.02
C HIS A 128 0.11 6.47 -3.57
N ALA A 129 -0.60 5.76 -2.70
CA ALA A 129 -1.64 4.82 -3.12
C ALA A 129 -3.02 5.37 -2.73
N TYR A 130 -3.84 5.69 -3.73
CA TYR A 130 -5.24 6.08 -3.52
C TYR A 130 -6.15 5.38 -4.54
N GLY A 131 -6.65 6.08 -5.55
CA GLY A 131 -7.57 5.58 -6.57
C GLY A 131 -6.89 4.97 -7.80
N ASP A 132 -5.68 4.50 -7.64
CA ASP A 132 -4.82 3.89 -8.66
C ASP A 132 -5.01 2.36 -8.75
N VAL A 133 -3.93 1.62 -8.91
CA VAL A 133 -3.88 0.15 -9.05
C VAL A 133 -4.72 -0.60 -8.00
N TYR A 134 -4.86 -0.09 -6.77
CA TYR A 134 -5.60 -0.77 -5.70
C TYR A 134 -7.11 -0.53 -5.72
N LYS A 135 -7.56 0.56 -6.34
CA LYS A 135 -8.97 0.96 -6.40
C LYS A 135 -9.45 1.27 -7.81
N ALA A 136 -8.62 0.99 -8.83
CA ALA A 136 -9.01 1.10 -10.22
C ALA A 136 -10.20 0.18 -10.52
N SER A 137 -11.11 0.66 -11.34
CA SER A 137 -12.17 -0.16 -11.93
C SER A 137 -11.71 -0.68 -13.29
N GLU A 138 -11.98 -1.94 -13.57
CA GLU A 138 -11.64 -2.53 -14.86
C GLU A 138 -12.79 -3.35 -15.41
N MET A 139 -12.90 -3.37 -16.73
CA MET A 139 -13.86 -4.20 -17.43
C MET A 139 -13.27 -4.74 -18.74
N LYS A 140 -13.69 -5.95 -19.10
CA LYS A 140 -13.42 -6.52 -20.43
C LYS A 140 -14.41 -5.97 -21.44
N VAL A 141 -13.93 -5.38 -22.51
CA VAL A 141 -14.75 -4.93 -23.64
C VAL A 141 -14.91 -6.09 -24.61
N PRO A 142 -16.14 -6.57 -24.86
CA PRO A 142 -16.37 -7.80 -25.62
C PRO A 142 -16.20 -7.65 -27.15
N GLY A 143 -16.25 -6.43 -27.69
CA GLY A 143 -16.20 -6.18 -29.12
C GLY A 143 -16.24 -4.69 -29.47
N PRO A 144 -16.52 -4.34 -30.74
CA PRO A 144 -16.60 -2.96 -31.18
C PRO A 144 -17.65 -2.16 -30.39
N GLY A 145 -17.32 -0.90 -30.07
CA GLY A 145 -18.22 -0.05 -29.33
C GLY A 145 -17.54 1.23 -28.84
N LYS A 146 -18.34 2.09 -28.20
CA LYS A 146 -17.92 3.38 -27.70
C LYS A 146 -17.74 3.32 -26.16
N ALA A 147 -16.60 3.77 -25.66
CA ALA A 147 -16.38 3.96 -24.24
C ALA A 147 -16.40 5.43 -23.87
N GLU A 148 -17.16 5.77 -22.82
CA GLU A 148 -17.27 7.12 -22.31
C GLU A 148 -16.99 7.16 -20.82
N LEU A 149 -16.35 8.24 -20.36
CA LEU A 149 -16.29 8.64 -18.96
C LEU A 149 -17.52 9.50 -18.67
N VAL A 150 -18.26 9.15 -17.64
CA VAL A 150 -19.47 9.87 -17.25
C VAL A 150 -19.37 10.26 -15.79
N PHE A 151 -19.48 11.55 -15.52
CA PHE A 151 -19.62 12.10 -14.17
C PHE A 151 -21.04 12.63 -14.00
N THR A 152 -21.71 12.20 -12.94
CA THR A 152 -23.03 12.70 -12.56
C THR A 152 -22.92 13.37 -11.20
N ALA A 153 -23.11 14.68 -11.16
CA ALA A 153 -23.10 15.46 -9.94
C ALA A 153 -24.38 15.23 -9.11
N GLU A 154 -24.34 15.58 -7.82
CA GLU A 154 -25.50 15.45 -6.92
C GLU A 154 -26.68 16.32 -7.34
N ASP A 155 -26.43 17.44 -8.00
CA ASP A 155 -27.46 18.33 -8.56
C ASP A 155 -28.09 17.81 -9.87
N GLY A 156 -27.64 16.62 -10.34
CA GLY A 156 -28.09 16.00 -11.58
C GLY A 156 -27.34 16.46 -12.83
N THR A 157 -26.36 17.34 -12.73
CA THR A 157 -25.51 17.75 -13.87
C THR A 157 -24.67 16.55 -14.34
N ILE A 158 -24.68 16.33 -15.68
CA ILE A 158 -23.96 15.22 -16.31
C ILE A 158 -22.88 15.77 -17.24
N VAL A 159 -21.64 15.32 -17.01
CA VAL A 159 -20.51 15.55 -17.91
C VAL A 159 -20.11 14.24 -18.56
N ARG A 160 -19.89 14.25 -19.88
CA ARG A 160 -19.48 13.07 -20.64
C ARG A 160 -18.25 13.38 -21.47
N GLU A 161 -17.31 12.45 -21.47
CA GLU A 161 -16.10 12.53 -22.29
C GLU A 161 -15.87 11.19 -23.01
N LEU A 162 -15.61 11.25 -24.31
CA LEU A 162 -15.28 10.06 -25.08
C LEU A 162 -13.88 9.60 -24.74
N ILE A 163 -13.74 8.38 -24.22
CA ILE A 163 -12.45 7.75 -23.97
C ILE A 163 -11.91 7.13 -25.26
N HIS A 164 -12.70 6.23 -25.88
CA HIS A 164 -12.25 5.49 -27.06
C HIS A 164 -13.41 4.87 -27.85
N ASN A 165 -13.18 4.75 -29.18
CA ASN A 165 -14.03 3.95 -30.05
C ASN A 165 -13.32 2.64 -30.34
N PHE A 166 -13.76 1.57 -29.71
CA PHE A 166 -13.21 0.23 -29.90
C PHE A 166 -13.64 -0.33 -31.25
N THR A 167 -12.67 -0.84 -32.01
CA THR A 167 -12.90 -1.58 -33.27
C THR A 167 -12.95 -3.08 -33.08
N GLY A 168 -12.63 -3.56 -31.88
CA GLY A 168 -12.62 -4.96 -31.48
C GLY A 168 -12.67 -5.13 -29.97
N ALA A 169 -12.47 -6.35 -29.50
CA ALA A 169 -12.40 -6.63 -28.07
C ALA A 169 -11.17 -5.98 -27.42
N GLY A 170 -11.27 -5.63 -26.13
CA GLY A 170 -10.23 -4.96 -25.39
C GLY A 170 -10.45 -4.93 -23.90
N VAL A 171 -9.74 -4.03 -23.23
CA VAL A 171 -9.86 -3.76 -21.78
C VAL A 171 -10.04 -2.26 -21.58
N LEU A 172 -10.89 -1.89 -20.64
CA LEU A 172 -11.08 -0.52 -20.17
C LEU A 172 -10.71 -0.46 -18.69
N GLN A 173 -9.92 0.54 -18.31
CA GLN A 173 -9.57 0.81 -16.92
C GLN A 173 -9.89 2.26 -16.57
N GLY A 174 -10.45 2.48 -15.39
CA GLY A 174 -10.73 3.79 -14.81
C GLY A 174 -9.98 3.98 -13.50
N GLN A 175 -9.33 5.13 -13.34
CA GLN A 175 -8.68 5.57 -12.11
C GLN A 175 -9.33 6.85 -11.61
N HIS A 176 -9.22 7.10 -10.33
CA HIS A 176 -9.73 8.32 -9.70
C HIS A 176 -8.75 8.83 -8.64
N ASN A 177 -8.84 10.10 -8.32
CA ASN A 177 -8.14 10.68 -7.19
C ASN A 177 -8.98 11.82 -6.58
N LEU A 178 -8.58 12.28 -5.40
CA LEU A 178 -9.12 13.46 -4.74
C LEU A 178 -8.03 14.53 -4.67
N ASP A 179 -8.41 15.79 -4.76
CA ASP A 179 -7.49 16.93 -4.67
C ASP A 179 -6.70 16.90 -3.35
N ASP A 180 -7.37 16.65 -2.23
CA ASP A 180 -6.70 16.52 -0.92
C ASP A 180 -5.60 15.43 -0.92
N SER A 181 -5.84 14.29 -1.59
CA SER A 181 -4.85 13.22 -1.69
C SER A 181 -3.68 13.60 -2.60
N ILE A 182 -3.94 14.33 -3.68
CA ILE A 182 -2.90 14.86 -4.59
C ILE A 182 -2.04 15.87 -3.84
N GLU A 183 -2.65 16.80 -3.10
CA GLU A 183 -1.97 17.80 -2.29
C GLU A 183 -1.12 17.15 -1.18
N SER A 184 -1.65 16.14 -0.49
CA SER A 184 -0.93 15.35 0.52
C SER A 184 0.32 14.69 -0.08
N PHE A 185 0.21 14.10 -1.27
CA PHE A 185 1.34 13.52 -1.97
C PHE A 185 2.39 14.57 -2.35
N ALA A 186 1.96 15.68 -2.95
CA ALA A 186 2.85 16.78 -3.32
C ALA A 186 3.58 17.34 -2.09
N HIS A 187 2.86 17.60 -1.01
CA HIS A 187 3.43 18.07 0.25
C HIS A 187 4.49 17.10 0.81
N SER A 188 4.19 15.82 0.81
CA SER A 188 5.13 14.78 1.24
C SER A 188 6.39 14.74 0.39
N CYS A 189 6.27 14.89 -0.93
CA CYS A 189 7.42 14.93 -1.84
C CYS A 189 8.28 16.18 -1.59
N PHE A 190 7.70 17.37 -1.51
CA PHE A 190 8.43 18.61 -1.23
C PHE A 190 9.10 18.58 0.14
N LYS A 191 8.45 18.03 1.15
CA LYS A 191 9.02 17.87 2.48
C LYS A 191 10.23 16.93 2.47
N SER A 192 10.14 15.82 1.74
CA SER A 192 11.26 14.89 1.57
C SER A 192 12.46 15.57 0.88
N VAL A 193 12.22 16.35 -0.18
CA VAL A 193 13.27 17.10 -0.89
C VAL A 193 13.91 18.13 0.04
N SER A 194 13.12 18.90 0.76
CA SER A 194 13.64 19.89 1.73
C SER A 194 14.52 19.21 2.79
N TYR A 195 14.12 18.04 3.28
CA TYR A 195 14.88 17.33 4.29
C TYR A 195 16.20 16.76 3.78
N THR A 196 16.24 16.28 2.53
CA THR A 196 17.41 15.61 1.94
C THR A 196 18.37 16.55 1.24
N HIS A 197 17.89 17.68 0.70
CA HIS A 197 18.71 18.58 -0.12
C HIS A 197 19.02 19.93 0.56
N LEU A 198 18.08 20.49 1.32
CA LEU A 198 18.28 21.81 1.92
C LEU A 198 19.01 21.75 3.26
N ARG A 199 18.92 20.66 4.01
CA ARG A 199 19.67 20.48 5.26
C ARG A 199 21.07 19.93 5.10
N ALA A 200 21.42 19.40 3.93
CA ALA A 200 22.77 18.91 3.66
C ALA A 200 23.82 20.03 3.56
N HIS A 201 23.41 21.29 3.57
CA HIS A 201 24.30 22.46 3.57
C HIS A 201 24.54 23.05 4.96
N GLU A 202 23.90 22.52 6.02
CA GLU A 202 24.06 22.98 7.40
C GLU A 202 24.97 22.08 8.25
N THR A 203 25.57 21.06 7.68
CA THR A 203 26.61 20.20 8.25
C THR A 203 27.85 20.28 7.37
#